data_c4f3fe7a2a5246bf1984e864b74a612d
#
_entry.id   c4f3fe7a2a5246bf1984e864b74a612d
#
_cell.length_a   1.000
_cell.length_b   1.000
_cell.length_c   1.000
_cell.angle_alpha   90.00
_cell.angle_beta   90.00
_cell.angle_gamma   90.00
#
_symmetry.space_group_name_H-M   'P 1'
#
loop_
_entity.id
_entity.type
_entity.pdbx_description
1 polymer ?
#
loop_
_entity_poly.entity_id
_entity_poly.type
_entity_poly.pdbx_seq_one_letter_code
_entity_poly.pdbx_strand_id
1 'polypeptide(L)'
;MRIGVIGAMQIEIDNLKKSLENSTTEEISSVQFVKGNIGEVEVVAAVSGVGKVFAAICTEAMILKYQVDMVVNIGVAGTLCKELGVMDVALASQVVQHDMNTSALGDDIGLLSGINQIYIPVSYTHLRAH
;
A
#
# COMPACT_ATOMS: atom_id res chain seq x y z
N MET A 1 0.97 13.78 -11.95
CA MET A 1 1.32 12.64 -11.08
C MET A 1 0.03 12.12 -10.46
N ARG A 2 -0.18 10.82 -10.52
CA ARG A 2 -1.34 10.15 -9.93
C ARG A 2 -0.87 9.20 -8.83
N ILE A 3 -1.42 9.34 -7.63
CA ILE A 3 -1.02 8.55 -6.46
C ILE A 3 -2.17 7.61 -6.07
N GLY A 4 -1.88 6.32 -5.99
CA GLY A 4 -2.76 5.34 -5.37
C GLY A 4 -2.53 5.33 -3.85
N VAL A 5 -3.60 5.35 -3.07
CA VAL A 5 -3.51 5.23 -1.61
C VAL A 5 -4.39 4.08 -1.15
N ILE A 6 -3.79 3.09 -0.49
CA ILE A 6 -4.50 1.95 0.08
C ILE A 6 -4.40 1.95 1.60
N GLY A 7 -5.48 1.58 2.25
CA GLY A 7 -5.53 1.24 3.67
C GLY A 7 -6.33 -0.04 3.86
N ALA A 8 -6.03 -0.78 4.90
CA ALA A 8 -6.69 -2.06 5.16
C ALA A 8 -8.13 -1.87 5.67
N MET A 9 -8.38 -0.79 6.40
CA MET A 9 -9.64 -0.52 7.08
C MET A 9 -10.25 0.81 6.66
N GLN A 10 -11.57 0.91 6.74
CA GLN A 10 -12.32 2.11 6.39
C GLN A 10 -11.83 3.34 7.16
N ILE A 11 -11.59 3.20 8.46
CA ILE A 11 -11.15 4.31 9.33
C ILE A 11 -9.81 4.92 8.89
N GLU A 12 -8.94 4.13 8.26
CA GLU A 12 -7.62 4.59 7.79
C GLU A 12 -7.73 5.47 6.54
N ILE A 13 -8.79 5.27 5.74
CA ILE A 13 -8.97 5.93 4.45
C ILE A 13 -10.05 7.03 4.46
N ASP A 14 -10.97 7.00 5.42
CA ASP A 14 -12.14 7.90 5.43
C ASP A 14 -11.77 9.39 5.37
N ASN A 15 -10.79 9.81 6.15
CA ASN A 15 -10.38 11.21 6.18
C ASN A 15 -9.76 11.64 4.85
N LEU A 16 -8.97 10.77 4.22
CA LEU A 16 -8.42 11.02 2.90
C LEU A 16 -9.54 11.16 1.87
N LYS A 17 -10.50 10.22 1.84
CA LYS A 17 -11.64 10.27 0.90
C LYS A 17 -12.46 11.56 1.03
N LYS A 18 -12.67 12.03 2.27
CA LYS A 18 -13.38 13.29 2.53
C LYS A 18 -12.61 14.53 2.06
N SER A 19 -11.29 14.45 1.97
CA SER A 19 -10.43 15.54 1.53
C SER A 19 -10.27 15.61 0.01
N LEU A 20 -10.78 14.61 -0.73
CA LEU A 20 -10.68 14.59 -2.19
C LEU A 20 -11.68 15.54 -2.83
N GLU A 21 -11.18 16.47 -3.61
CA GLU A 21 -11.98 17.37 -4.44
C GLU A 21 -12.38 16.68 -5.74
N ASN A 22 -13.56 17.06 -6.30
CA ASN A 22 -14.09 16.53 -7.55
C ASN A 22 -14.11 15.00 -7.60
N SER A 23 -14.44 14.37 -6.49
CA SER A 23 -14.33 12.92 -6.36
C SER A 23 -15.40 12.17 -7.13
N THR A 24 -14.99 11.04 -7.70
CA THR A 24 -15.84 10.03 -8.33
C THR A 24 -15.56 8.68 -7.71
N THR A 25 -16.58 7.83 -7.62
CA THR A 25 -16.44 6.48 -7.05
C THR A 25 -16.76 5.45 -8.12
N GLU A 26 -15.92 4.42 -8.21
CA GLU A 26 -16.11 3.26 -9.08
C GLU A 26 -15.86 1.99 -8.26
N GLU A 27 -16.59 0.92 -8.58
CA GLU A 27 -16.40 -0.39 -7.96
C GLU A 27 -15.74 -1.36 -8.94
N ILE A 28 -14.70 -2.06 -8.46
CA ILE A 28 -14.00 -3.12 -9.20
C ILE A 28 -13.76 -4.27 -8.24
N SER A 29 -14.24 -5.46 -8.59
CA SER A 29 -14.08 -6.67 -7.75
C SER A 29 -14.50 -6.45 -6.30
N SER A 30 -15.64 -5.76 -6.10
CA SER A 30 -16.20 -5.39 -4.79
C SER A 30 -15.33 -4.44 -3.95
N VAL A 31 -14.30 -3.83 -4.54
CA VAL A 31 -13.51 -2.76 -3.93
C VAL A 31 -13.95 -1.42 -4.50
N GLN A 32 -14.27 -0.47 -3.62
CA GLN A 32 -14.61 0.88 -4.03
C GLN A 32 -13.36 1.76 -4.15
N PHE A 33 -13.11 2.24 -5.35
CA PHE A 33 -12.06 3.20 -5.65
C PHE A 33 -12.65 4.60 -5.74
N VAL A 34 -12.14 5.51 -4.94
CA VAL A 34 -12.52 6.93 -4.97
C VAL A 34 -11.37 7.70 -5.62
N LYS A 35 -11.65 8.28 -6.78
CA LYS A 35 -10.71 9.11 -7.52
C LYS A 35 -11.08 10.57 -7.33
N GLY A 36 -10.09 11.41 -7.06
CA GLY A 36 -10.26 12.85 -6.89
C GLY A 36 -8.92 13.56 -6.85
N ASN A 37 -8.91 14.79 -6.38
CA ASN A 37 -7.72 15.63 -6.34
C ASN A 37 -7.44 16.14 -4.93
N ILE A 38 -6.14 16.28 -4.61
CA ILE A 38 -5.66 17.10 -3.49
C ILE A 38 -4.73 18.16 -4.10
N GLY A 39 -5.25 19.38 -4.24
CA GLY A 39 -4.57 20.40 -5.01
C GLY A 39 -4.36 19.94 -6.46
N GLU A 40 -3.11 19.97 -6.93
CA GLU A 40 -2.75 19.55 -8.30
C GLU A 40 -2.47 18.05 -8.45
N VAL A 41 -2.55 17.28 -7.36
CA VAL A 41 -2.24 15.84 -7.37
C VAL A 41 -3.52 15.03 -7.53
N GLU A 42 -3.55 14.17 -8.53
CA GLU A 42 -4.63 13.20 -8.69
C GLU A 42 -4.41 12.01 -7.74
N VAL A 43 -5.45 11.66 -6.98
CA VAL A 43 -5.40 10.59 -5.98
C VAL A 43 -6.47 9.56 -6.25
N VAL A 44 -6.11 8.30 -6.15
CA VAL A 44 -7.04 7.16 -6.16
C VAL A 44 -6.94 6.45 -4.81
N ALA A 45 -7.98 6.54 -4.00
CA ALA A 45 -8.01 5.97 -2.66
C ALA A 45 -8.94 4.75 -2.61
N ALA A 46 -8.50 3.69 -1.93
CA ALA A 46 -9.31 2.50 -1.73
C ALA A 46 -9.06 1.84 -0.37
N VAL A 47 -10.10 1.18 0.16
CA VAL A 47 -9.97 0.24 1.27
C VAL A 47 -9.73 -1.12 0.68
N SER A 48 -8.52 -1.65 0.84
CA SER A 48 -8.13 -2.94 0.27
C SER A 48 -8.76 -4.13 0.99
N GLY A 49 -9.06 -3.98 2.27
CA GLY A 49 -9.31 -5.10 3.19
C GLY A 49 -8.01 -5.54 3.88
N VAL A 50 -8.17 -6.33 4.93
CA VAL A 50 -7.05 -6.80 5.75
C VAL A 50 -6.36 -7.99 5.09
N GLY A 51 -5.04 -7.91 4.97
CA GLY A 51 -4.20 -9.00 4.50
C GLY A 51 -3.47 -8.73 3.18
N LYS A 52 -2.37 -9.44 2.99
CA LYS A 52 -1.43 -9.24 1.85
C LYS A 52 -2.10 -9.48 0.50
N VAL A 53 -2.98 -10.48 0.39
CA VAL A 53 -3.66 -10.82 -0.85
C VAL A 53 -4.59 -9.69 -1.29
N PHE A 54 -5.40 -9.16 -0.37
CA PHE A 54 -6.30 -8.04 -0.67
C PHE A 54 -5.51 -6.77 -1.04
N ALA A 55 -4.43 -6.49 -0.33
CA ALA A 55 -3.56 -5.36 -0.65
C ALA A 55 -2.95 -5.50 -2.06
N ALA A 56 -2.50 -6.70 -2.42
CA ALA A 56 -1.94 -6.97 -3.74
C ALA A 56 -2.95 -6.79 -4.87
N ILE A 57 -4.16 -7.37 -4.73
CA ILE A 57 -5.24 -7.24 -5.73
C ILE A 57 -5.65 -5.78 -5.90
N CYS A 58 -5.79 -5.05 -4.80
CA CYS A 58 -6.16 -3.63 -4.83
C CYS A 58 -5.06 -2.80 -5.52
N THR A 59 -3.80 -3.07 -5.20
CA THR A 59 -2.64 -2.40 -5.82
C THR A 59 -2.57 -2.69 -7.32
N GLU A 60 -2.77 -3.93 -7.74
CA GLU A 60 -2.78 -4.31 -9.15
C GLU A 60 -3.86 -3.56 -9.92
N ALA A 61 -5.08 -3.45 -9.38
CA ALA A 61 -6.14 -2.67 -9.99
C ALA A 61 -5.78 -1.18 -10.12
N MET A 62 -5.09 -0.60 -9.12
CA MET A 62 -4.60 0.78 -9.19
C MET A 62 -3.57 0.96 -10.29
N ILE A 63 -2.64 0.04 -10.46
CA ILE A 63 -1.61 0.09 -11.49
C ILE A 63 -2.21 -0.10 -12.88
N LEU A 64 -3.00 -1.14 -13.08
CA LEU A 64 -3.49 -1.50 -14.41
C LEU A 64 -4.59 -0.58 -14.92
N LYS A 65 -5.57 -0.26 -14.07
CA LYS A 65 -6.73 0.54 -14.49
C LYS A 65 -6.53 2.03 -14.34
N TYR A 66 -5.99 2.46 -13.21
CA TYR A 66 -5.83 3.89 -12.93
C TYR A 66 -4.46 4.42 -13.34
N GLN A 67 -3.52 3.54 -13.68
CA GLN A 67 -2.16 3.92 -14.12
C GLN A 67 -1.49 4.88 -13.12
N VAL A 68 -1.55 4.51 -11.84
CA VAL A 68 -0.93 5.31 -10.79
C VAL A 68 0.59 5.27 -10.91
N ASP A 69 1.22 6.42 -10.67
CA ASP A 69 2.69 6.56 -10.70
C ASP A 69 3.35 6.00 -9.43
N MET A 70 2.59 5.97 -8.32
CA MET A 70 3.05 5.55 -7.01
C MET A 70 1.88 4.95 -6.22
N VAL A 71 2.16 3.95 -5.38
CA VAL A 71 1.21 3.46 -4.38
C VAL A 71 1.73 3.73 -2.97
N VAL A 72 0.89 4.32 -2.15
CA VAL A 72 1.14 4.58 -0.73
C VAL A 72 0.22 3.69 0.09
N ASN A 73 0.80 2.85 0.95
CA ASN A 73 0.04 2.10 1.94
C ASN A 73 0.05 2.87 3.25
N ILE A 74 -1.13 3.18 3.76
CA ILE A 74 -1.31 3.87 5.05
C ILE A 74 -2.07 2.98 6.01
N GLY A 75 -1.79 3.13 7.30
CA GLY A 75 -2.49 2.38 8.32
C GLY A 75 -1.82 2.48 9.68
N VAL A 76 -2.38 1.77 10.65
CA VAL A 76 -1.82 1.66 11.99
C VAL A 76 -0.88 0.46 12.08
N ALA A 77 0.18 0.58 12.87
CA ALA A 77 1.14 -0.48 13.12
C ALA A 77 1.52 -0.52 14.59
N GLY A 78 1.86 -1.72 15.08
CA GLY A 78 2.51 -1.88 16.37
C GLY A 78 3.99 -1.52 16.27
N THR A 79 4.53 -0.81 17.27
CA THR A 79 5.97 -0.55 17.35
C THR A 79 6.69 -1.60 18.18
N LEU A 80 7.88 -1.98 17.73
CA LEU A 80 8.81 -2.80 18.49
C LEU A 80 10.00 -1.97 19.03
N CYS A 81 10.06 -0.68 18.68
CA CYS A 81 11.10 0.21 19.14
C CYS A 81 10.58 1.18 20.21
N LYS A 82 11.47 1.60 21.12
CA LYS A 82 11.11 2.48 22.24
C LYS A 82 11.08 3.96 21.84
N GLU A 83 11.64 4.30 20.70
CA GLU A 83 11.72 5.66 20.18
C GLU A 83 10.43 6.14 19.56
N LEU A 84 9.51 5.22 19.22
CA LEU A 84 8.20 5.55 18.66
C LEU A 84 7.11 5.37 19.70
N GLY A 85 6.31 6.42 19.89
CA GLY A 85 5.15 6.44 20.76
C GLY A 85 3.83 6.37 20.01
N VAL A 86 2.74 6.42 20.75
CA VAL A 86 1.40 6.52 20.18
C VAL A 86 1.24 7.85 19.44
N MET A 87 0.68 7.82 18.24
CA MET A 87 0.50 8.96 17.33
C MET A 87 1.76 9.39 16.55
N ASP A 88 2.89 8.73 16.75
CA ASP A 88 4.05 8.96 15.90
C ASP A 88 3.83 8.37 14.49
N VAL A 89 4.44 8.99 13.50
CA VAL A 89 4.39 8.55 12.10
C VAL A 89 5.74 7.97 11.71
N ALA A 90 5.71 6.72 11.26
CA ALA A 90 6.89 6.04 10.75
C ALA A 90 6.81 5.89 9.23
N LEU A 91 7.88 6.27 8.53
CA LEU A 91 8.06 5.99 7.11
C LEU A 91 9.02 4.81 6.97
N ALA A 92 8.53 3.70 6.42
CA ALA A 92 9.35 2.52 6.22
C ALA A 92 10.39 2.76 5.12
N SER A 93 11.65 2.48 5.38
CA SER A 93 12.72 2.45 4.37
C SER A 93 12.90 1.05 3.77
N GLN A 94 12.55 0.01 4.52
CA GLN A 94 12.60 -1.37 4.10
C GLN A 94 11.44 -2.14 4.73
N VAL A 95 11.01 -3.19 4.07
CA VAL A 95 9.98 -4.11 4.57
C VAL A 95 10.47 -5.55 4.45
N VAL A 96 9.97 -6.42 5.32
CA VAL A 96 10.23 -7.87 5.28
C VAL A 96 8.93 -8.63 5.45
N GLN A 97 8.80 -9.72 4.71
CA GLN A 97 7.71 -10.67 4.94
C GLN A 97 8.14 -11.68 6.01
N HIS A 98 8.03 -11.27 7.26
CA HIS A 98 8.56 -12.04 8.41
C HIS A 98 7.96 -13.43 8.61
N ASP A 99 6.77 -13.68 8.05
CA ASP A 99 6.04 -14.95 8.12
C ASP A 99 6.32 -15.87 6.91
N MET A 100 7.16 -15.45 5.97
CA MET A 100 7.60 -16.31 4.87
C MET A 100 8.64 -17.30 5.37
N ASN A 101 8.32 -18.59 5.28
CA ASN A 101 9.21 -19.65 5.74
C ASN A 101 9.22 -20.80 4.75
N THR A 102 10.25 -20.84 3.94
CA THR A 102 10.58 -21.92 2.99
C THR A 102 11.85 -22.67 3.38
N SER A 103 12.22 -22.62 4.66
CA SER A 103 13.44 -23.26 5.17
C SER A 103 13.49 -24.78 4.94
N ALA A 104 12.33 -25.44 4.84
CA ALA A 104 12.26 -26.85 4.43
C ALA A 104 12.77 -27.10 2.99
N LEU A 105 12.86 -26.04 2.16
CA LEU A 105 13.42 -26.08 0.80
C LEU A 105 14.87 -25.57 0.75
N GLY A 106 15.43 -25.18 1.89
CA GLY A 106 16.79 -24.68 2.01
C GLY A 106 16.94 -23.15 1.99
N ASP A 107 15.83 -22.40 1.96
CA ASP A 107 15.86 -20.94 1.94
C ASP A 107 15.98 -20.36 3.36
N ASP A 108 16.47 -19.12 3.46
CA ASP A 108 16.42 -18.34 4.68
C ASP A 108 14.98 -17.88 4.99
N ILE A 109 14.63 -17.78 6.28
CA ILE A 109 13.32 -17.25 6.69
C ILE A 109 13.18 -15.80 6.24
N GLY A 110 12.04 -15.48 5.62
CA GLY A 110 11.76 -14.15 5.06
C GLY A 110 12.25 -13.95 3.63
N LEU A 111 12.98 -14.91 3.07
CA LEU A 111 13.40 -14.84 1.67
C LEU A 111 12.20 -14.97 0.73
N LEU A 112 12.02 -13.98 -0.14
CA LEU A 112 10.99 -14.04 -1.17
C LEU A 112 11.53 -14.76 -2.42
N SER A 113 10.94 -15.89 -2.73
CA SER A 113 11.26 -16.67 -3.92
C SER A 113 11.08 -15.81 -5.18
N GLY A 114 12.06 -15.85 -6.08
CA GLY A 114 12.08 -15.08 -7.32
C GLY A 114 12.62 -13.64 -7.20
N ILE A 115 12.62 -13.05 -6.01
CA ILE A 115 13.24 -11.74 -5.75
C ILE A 115 14.64 -11.91 -5.15
N ASN A 116 14.87 -13.02 -4.44
CA ASN A 116 16.13 -13.36 -3.75
C ASN A 116 16.58 -12.28 -2.74
N GLN A 117 15.62 -11.66 -2.06
CA GLN A 117 15.88 -10.66 -1.03
C GLN A 117 14.98 -10.91 0.17
N ILE A 118 15.54 -10.73 1.37
CA ILE A 118 14.81 -10.76 2.63
C ILE A 118 14.22 -9.37 2.91
N TYR A 119 15.06 -8.33 2.81
CA TYR A 119 14.66 -6.95 3.02
C TYR A 119 14.41 -6.26 1.67
N ILE A 120 13.17 -5.88 1.44
CA ILE A 120 12.77 -5.17 0.22
C ILE A 120 12.85 -3.66 0.50
N PRO A 121 13.70 -2.91 -0.21
CA PRO A 121 13.74 -1.46 -0.09
C PRO A 121 12.40 -0.86 -0.49
N VAL A 122 11.86 0.03 0.33
CA VAL A 122 10.73 0.86 -0.06
C VAL A 122 11.28 1.96 -0.94
N SER A 123 11.01 1.86 -2.24
CA SER A 123 11.40 2.88 -3.20
C SER A 123 10.30 3.94 -3.27
N TYR A 124 10.66 5.18 -3.04
CA TYR A 124 9.80 6.33 -3.36
C TYR A 124 9.88 6.71 -4.85
N THR A 125 10.57 5.89 -5.65
CA THR A 125 10.71 6.09 -7.09
C THR A 125 9.60 5.36 -7.83
N HIS A 126 9.08 6.03 -8.85
CA HIS A 126 7.95 5.66 -9.69
C HIS A 126 7.93 4.18 -10.11
N LEU A 127 6.82 3.49 -9.79
CA LEU A 127 6.46 2.25 -10.46
C LEU A 127 5.98 2.61 -11.87
N ARG A 128 6.90 2.63 -12.83
CA ARG A 128 6.50 2.61 -14.24
C ARG A 128 6.26 1.15 -14.63
N ALA A 129 5.00 0.80 -14.86
CA ALA A 129 4.69 -0.39 -15.62
C ALA A 129 5.20 -0.17 -17.06
N HIS A 130 6.14 -0.98 -17.49
CA HIS A 130 6.57 -1.09 -18.86
C HIS A 130 5.72 -2.11 -19.61
#